data_6c2a3a336905633528ebf71fb875cdcf
#
_entry.id   6c2a3a336905633528ebf71fb875cdcf
#
_cell.length_a   1.000
_cell.length_b   1.000
_cell.length_c   1.000
_cell.angle_alpha   90.00
_cell.angle_beta   90.00
_cell.angle_gamma   90.00
#
_symmetry.space_group_name_H-M   'P 1'
#
loop_
_entity.id
_entity.type
_entity.pdbx_description
1 polymer ?
#
loop_
_entity_poly.entity_id
_entity_poly.type
_entity_poly.pdbx_seq_one_letter_code
_entity_poly.pdbx_strand_id
1 'polypeptide(L)'
;MMKGSRLCFGFALALLCVSNFEMLAQNAERSKASADKLVYADFQKLENGRLVSSRGGRTQLNHWAQNMAAAPKMRGLENADPPGPAAARVTDQDTAAAFEYEMRMPNEWAGVSLEVFGQPEKDGKPVADDISGYKYITMRLFGKGPQSVRVELVSRGVGVNLDSGYPQMTFRISPGFNTYKFKLDSFRQPEWATPLDFKRDILMKLTSVTIGVFCDKCRMESGTLVVDNVGFEK
;
A
#
# COMPACT_ATOMS: atom_id res chain seq x y z
N MET A 1 -43.80 59.28 25.99
CA MET A 1 -44.36 58.05 25.39
C MET A 1 -43.30 57.32 24.63
N MET A 2 -42.68 56.37 25.29
CA MET A 2 -41.61 55.49 24.66
C MET A 2 -42.24 54.14 24.39
N LYS A 3 -42.36 53.73 23.14
CA LYS A 3 -42.71 52.35 22.76
C LYS A 3 -41.44 51.61 22.36
N GLY A 4 -41.11 50.56 23.12
CA GLY A 4 -39.91 49.81 23.07
C GLY A 4 -39.78 48.87 21.85
N SER A 5 -38.57 48.77 21.43
CA SER A 5 -38.04 47.79 20.51
C SER A 5 -37.83 46.45 21.24
N ARG A 6 -38.65 45.44 20.95
CA ARG A 6 -38.41 44.05 21.31
C ARG A 6 -38.69 43.18 20.09
N LEU A 7 -37.74 43.08 19.19
CA LEU A 7 -37.77 42.04 18.12
C LEU A 7 -36.40 41.97 17.42
N CYS A 8 -35.43 41.30 18.02
CA CYS A 8 -34.19 40.92 17.30
C CYS A 8 -33.38 39.77 17.97
N PHE A 9 -33.89 39.11 19.03
CA PHE A 9 -33.10 38.05 19.71
C PHE A 9 -33.43 36.62 19.26
N GLY A 10 -34.48 36.41 18.48
CA GLY A 10 -34.91 35.05 18.08
C GLY A 10 -34.18 34.48 16.86
N PHE A 11 -33.65 35.31 15.95
CA PHE A 11 -33.07 34.83 14.68
C PHE A 11 -31.61 34.35 14.81
N ALA A 12 -30.84 34.87 15.75
CA ALA A 12 -29.45 34.52 15.93
C ALA A 12 -29.27 33.11 16.55
N LEU A 13 -30.22 32.67 17.40
CA LEU A 13 -30.12 31.34 18.04
C LEU A 13 -30.48 30.21 17.07
N ALA A 14 -31.39 30.44 16.12
CA ALA A 14 -31.77 29.45 15.13
C ALA A 14 -30.64 29.18 14.10
N LEU A 15 -29.90 30.20 13.69
CA LEU A 15 -28.78 30.06 12.77
C LEU A 15 -27.58 29.30 13.39
N LEU A 16 -27.33 29.50 14.68
CA LEU A 16 -26.26 28.76 15.40
C LEU A 16 -26.59 27.27 15.60
N CYS A 17 -27.85 26.91 15.73
CA CYS A 17 -28.23 25.49 15.84
C CYS A 17 -28.11 24.74 14.51
N VAL A 18 -28.41 25.37 13.38
CA VAL A 18 -28.33 24.74 12.05
C VAL A 18 -26.86 24.49 11.68
N SER A 19 -25.96 25.47 11.91
CA SER A 19 -24.55 25.32 11.59
C SER A 19 -23.84 24.24 12.43
N ASN A 20 -24.24 24.07 13.68
CA ASN A 20 -23.72 23.01 14.55
C ASN A 20 -24.22 21.61 14.12
N PHE A 21 -25.43 21.50 13.62
CA PHE A 21 -25.98 20.22 13.16
C PHE A 21 -25.36 19.77 11.86
N GLU A 22 -25.09 20.69 10.92
CA GLU A 22 -24.36 20.38 9.69
C GLU A 22 -22.92 19.97 9.96
N MET A 23 -22.24 20.64 10.89
CA MET A 23 -20.87 20.30 11.27
C MET A 23 -20.78 18.93 11.96
N LEU A 24 -21.76 18.57 12.79
CA LEU A 24 -21.86 17.26 13.42
C LEU A 24 -22.16 16.16 12.38
N ALA A 25 -23.02 16.42 11.42
CA ALA A 25 -23.32 15.49 10.33
C ALA A 25 -22.09 15.26 9.43
N GLN A 26 -21.38 16.33 9.04
CA GLN A 26 -20.15 16.23 8.26
C GLN A 26 -19.04 15.49 9.01
N ASN A 27 -18.89 15.70 10.32
CA ASN A 27 -17.93 14.98 11.16
C ASN A 27 -18.31 13.50 11.30
N ALA A 28 -19.59 13.17 11.41
CA ALA A 28 -20.08 11.79 11.44
C ALA A 28 -19.87 11.08 10.11
N GLU A 29 -20.08 11.74 8.97
CA GLU A 29 -19.80 11.19 7.65
C GLU A 29 -18.29 11.00 7.40
N ARG A 30 -17.45 11.97 7.81
CA ARG A 30 -15.98 11.83 7.76
C ARG A 30 -15.48 10.69 8.65
N SER A 31 -16.01 10.55 9.85
CA SER A 31 -15.70 9.45 10.78
C SER A 31 -16.10 8.10 10.19
N LYS A 32 -17.27 8.01 9.57
CA LYS A 32 -17.76 6.80 8.91
C LYS A 32 -16.92 6.45 7.67
N ALA A 33 -16.60 7.44 6.84
CA ALA A 33 -15.72 7.26 5.69
C ALA A 33 -14.31 6.80 6.10
N SER A 34 -13.78 7.30 7.23
CA SER A 34 -12.51 6.84 7.81
C SER A 34 -12.59 5.40 8.36
N ALA A 35 -13.74 5.00 8.91
CA ALA A 35 -13.94 3.63 9.42
C ALA A 35 -14.07 2.57 8.29
N ASP A 36 -14.41 3.02 7.08
CA ASP A 36 -14.58 2.15 5.92
C ASP A 36 -13.32 2.01 5.06
N LYS A 37 -12.28 2.78 5.38
CA LYS A 37 -11.00 2.78 4.66
C LYS A 37 -9.81 2.73 5.64
N LEU A 38 -8.88 1.82 5.40
CA LEU A 38 -7.58 1.76 6.06
C LEU A 38 -6.52 2.31 5.08
N VAL A 39 -5.91 3.45 5.40
CA VAL A 39 -4.70 3.92 4.71
C VAL A 39 -3.53 3.09 5.22
N TYR A 40 -3.00 2.21 4.37
CA TYR A 40 -1.91 1.31 4.74
C TYR A 40 -0.56 2.00 4.52
N ALA A 41 -0.35 2.62 3.36
CA ALA A 41 0.84 3.42 3.05
C ALA A 41 0.51 4.53 2.05
N ASP A 42 0.73 5.77 2.45
CA ASP A 42 0.64 6.97 1.63
C ASP A 42 2.01 7.58 1.30
N PHE A 43 3.09 7.01 1.85
CA PHE A 43 4.48 7.39 1.64
C PHE A 43 4.82 8.87 1.89
N GLN A 44 4.02 9.55 2.70
CA GLN A 44 4.25 10.96 3.05
C GLN A 44 5.30 11.13 4.15
N LYS A 45 5.72 10.04 4.80
CA LYS A 45 6.58 10.07 5.97
C LYS A 45 7.93 9.40 5.70
N LEU A 46 8.98 10.08 6.13
CA LEU A 46 10.35 9.58 6.17
C LEU A 46 10.81 9.42 7.62
N GLU A 47 11.34 8.28 7.98
CA GLU A 47 12.01 8.04 9.26
C GLU A 47 13.45 7.62 9.00
N ASN A 48 14.41 8.35 9.56
CA ASN A 48 15.85 8.13 9.33
C ASN A 48 16.23 8.05 7.84
N GLY A 49 15.61 8.91 7.00
CA GLY A 49 15.82 8.93 5.56
C GLY A 49 15.17 7.80 4.78
N ARG A 50 14.34 6.97 5.40
CA ARG A 50 13.62 5.86 4.77
C ARG A 50 12.13 6.15 4.71
N LEU A 51 11.50 5.80 3.60
CA LEU A 51 10.05 5.81 3.50
C LEU A 51 9.45 4.76 4.44
N VAL A 52 8.40 5.14 5.14
CA VAL A 52 7.61 4.26 6.01
C VAL A 52 6.14 4.27 5.58
N SER A 53 5.42 3.24 6.01
CA SER A 53 3.96 3.19 5.87
C SER A 53 3.28 4.29 6.67
N SER A 54 1.99 4.51 6.45
CA SER A 54 1.19 5.51 7.18
C SER A 54 1.19 5.31 8.70
N ARG A 55 1.50 4.09 9.16
CA ARG A 55 1.60 3.74 10.57
C ARG A 55 3.03 3.47 11.07
N GLY A 56 4.03 3.79 10.26
CA GLY A 56 5.44 3.72 10.61
C GLY A 56 6.11 2.35 10.35
N GLY A 57 5.45 1.43 9.68
CA GLY A 57 6.08 0.20 9.23
C GLY A 57 7.13 0.48 8.16
N ARG A 58 8.24 -0.26 8.22
CA ARG A 58 9.34 -0.08 7.26
C ARG A 58 8.94 -0.43 5.83
N THR A 59 9.68 0.13 4.87
CA THR A 59 9.66 -0.29 3.48
C THR A 59 11.03 -0.86 3.11
N GLN A 60 11.04 -1.85 2.21
CA GLN A 60 12.29 -2.43 1.70
C GLN A 60 12.13 -2.88 0.26
N LEU A 61 13.25 -2.90 -0.47
CA LEU A 61 13.32 -3.49 -1.80
C LEU A 61 13.84 -4.92 -1.71
N ASN A 62 13.18 -5.82 -2.41
CA ASN A 62 13.56 -7.22 -2.53
C ASN A 62 13.73 -7.61 -3.99
N HIS A 63 14.61 -8.57 -4.25
CA HIS A 63 14.74 -9.21 -5.55
C HIS A 63 14.93 -10.71 -5.40
N TRP A 64 14.51 -11.43 -6.40
CA TRP A 64 14.72 -12.87 -6.54
C TRP A 64 14.87 -13.23 -8.00
N ALA A 65 15.56 -14.33 -8.29
CA ALA A 65 15.75 -14.83 -9.64
C ALA A 65 16.07 -16.31 -9.59
N GLN A 66 15.75 -17.02 -10.66
CA GLN A 66 16.16 -18.40 -10.85
C GLN A 66 17.69 -18.54 -10.78
N ASN A 67 18.42 -17.65 -11.45
CA ASN A 67 19.87 -17.56 -11.35
C ASN A 67 20.24 -16.32 -10.50
N MET A 68 20.61 -16.54 -9.26
CA MET A 68 20.99 -15.46 -8.33
C MET A 68 22.30 -14.78 -8.71
N ALA A 69 23.18 -15.41 -9.50
CA ALA A 69 24.37 -14.76 -10.02
C ALA A 69 24.05 -13.67 -11.06
N ALA A 70 22.90 -13.78 -11.71
CA ALA A 70 22.34 -12.77 -12.62
C ALA A 70 21.14 -12.05 -11.98
N ALA A 71 21.16 -11.84 -10.66
CA ALA A 71 20.08 -11.22 -9.93
C ALA A 71 19.76 -9.83 -10.48
N PRO A 72 18.46 -9.44 -10.46
CA PRO A 72 18.04 -8.12 -10.88
C PRO A 72 18.75 -7.00 -10.12
N LYS A 73 19.01 -5.90 -10.80
CA LYS A 73 19.50 -4.68 -10.18
C LYS A 73 18.33 -3.78 -9.84
N MET A 74 18.41 -3.17 -8.66
CA MET A 74 17.44 -2.18 -8.19
C MET A 74 18.16 -0.94 -7.74
N ARG A 75 17.54 0.21 -7.98
CA ARG A 75 17.96 1.50 -7.44
C ARG A 75 16.80 2.10 -6.65
N GLY A 76 17.11 2.58 -5.49
CA GLY A 76 16.20 3.29 -4.62
C GLY A 76 16.95 4.42 -3.91
N LEU A 77 16.80 4.55 -2.61
CA LEU A 77 17.69 5.38 -1.77
C LEU A 77 19.03 4.66 -1.69
N GLU A 78 20.02 5.15 -2.46
CA GLU A 78 21.31 4.46 -2.72
C GLU A 78 22.16 4.24 -1.45
N ASN A 79 21.92 5.02 -0.39
CA ASN A 79 22.68 4.97 0.87
C ASN A 79 21.96 4.22 2.01
N ALA A 80 20.85 3.56 1.75
CA ALA A 80 20.15 2.76 2.75
C ALA A 80 20.65 1.33 2.75
N ASP A 81 20.99 0.77 3.90
CA ASP A 81 21.33 -0.64 4.07
C ASP A 81 20.25 -1.32 4.94
N PRO A 82 19.44 -2.25 4.42
CA PRO A 82 19.29 -2.57 3.00
C PRO A 82 18.70 -1.40 2.18
N PRO A 83 18.91 -1.40 0.84
CA PRO A 83 18.39 -0.31 0.00
C PRO A 83 16.87 -0.21 0.11
N GLY A 84 16.39 1.01 0.27
CA GLY A 84 14.97 1.35 0.31
C GLY A 84 14.52 2.03 -0.98
N PRO A 85 13.22 2.18 -1.21
CA PRO A 85 12.70 2.95 -2.33
C PRO A 85 13.03 4.42 -2.17
N ALA A 86 13.21 5.13 -3.29
CA ALA A 86 13.36 6.57 -3.30
C ALA A 86 12.02 7.25 -3.02
N ALA A 87 12.04 8.38 -2.29
CA ALA A 87 10.89 9.26 -2.22
C ALA A 87 10.78 10.03 -3.54
N ALA A 88 9.75 9.77 -4.33
CA ALA A 88 9.46 10.49 -5.55
C ALA A 88 8.36 11.52 -5.30
N ARG A 89 8.62 12.80 -5.61
CA ARG A 89 7.60 13.84 -5.57
C ARG A 89 6.67 13.69 -6.76
N VAL A 90 5.39 13.50 -6.50
CA VAL A 90 4.33 13.45 -7.51
C VAL A 90 3.74 14.86 -7.71
N THR A 91 3.62 15.61 -6.63
CA THR A 91 3.29 17.03 -6.58
C THR A 91 4.13 17.70 -5.49
N ASP A 92 4.05 19.02 -5.32
CA ASP A 92 4.74 19.71 -4.22
C ASP A 92 4.30 19.25 -2.81
N GLN A 93 3.13 18.61 -2.70
CA GLN A 93 2.53 18.17 -1.46
C GLN A 93 2.30 16.64 -1.40
N ASP A 94 2.71 15.91 -2.42
CA ASP A 94 2.43 14.48 -2.56
C ASP A 94 3.71 13.71 -2.89
N THR A 95 4.01 12.69 -2.09
CA THR A 95 5.20 11.85 -2.21
C THR A 95 4.80 10.40 -2.40
N ALA A 96 5.50 9.69 -3.24
CA ALA A 96 5.30 8.27 -3.53
C ALA A 96 6.61 7.49 -3.36
N ALA A 97 6.51 6.16 -3.25
CA ALA A 97 7.67 5.27 -3.25
C ALA A 97 8.02 4.89 -4.68
N ALA A 98 9.27 5.13 -5.09
CA ALA A 98 9.75 4.78 -6.42
C ALA A 98 11.00 3.90 -6.37
N PHE A 99 11.12 2.98 -7.33
CA PHE A 99 12.35 2.25 -7.57
C PHE A 99 12.55 1.97 -9.06
N GLU A 100 13.82 1.90 -9.45
CA GLU A 100 14.23 1.48 -10.79
C GLU A 100 14.69 0.04 -10.74
N TYR A 101 14.45 -0.71 -11.78
CA TYR A 101 14.84 -2.11 -11.89
C TYR A 101 15.41 -2.43 -13.27
N GLU A 102 16.26 -3.44 -13.29
CA GLU A 102 16.82 -4.03 -14.51
C GLU A 102 16.94 -5.54 -14.31
N MET A 103 16.16 -6.31 -15.08
CA MET A 103 16.18 -7.78 -15.13
C MET A 103 16.81 -8.23 -16.41
N ARG A 104 17.75 -9.19 -16.35
CA ARG A 104 18.54 -9.64 -17.50
C ARG A 104 18.53 -11.17 -17.63
N MET A 105 18.71 -11.64 -18.86
CA MET A 105 19.19 -12.99 -19.13
C MET A 105 20.52 -13.24 -18.39
N PRO A 106 20.80 -14.47 -17.91
CA PRO A 106 20.15 -15.73 -18.25
C PRO A 106 19.12 -16.20 -17.21
N ASN A 107 18.15 -15.42 -16.82
CA ASN A 107 17.08 -15.87 -15.95
C ASN A 107 15.87 -16.34 -16.75
N GLU A 108 15.29 -17.49 -16.41
CA GLU A 108 13.97 -17.89 -16.90
C GLU A 108 12.88 -17.11 -16.20
N TRP A 109 13.09 -16.82 -14.91
CA TRP A 109 12.22 -15.94 -14.15
C TRP A 109 13.03 -15.03 -13.20
N ALA A 110 12.55 -13.85 -13.00
CA ALA A 110 13.08 -12.91 -12.02
C ALA A 110 11.98 -11.95 -11.54
N GLY A 111 12.20 -11.33 -10.40
CA GLY A 111 11.31 -10.34 -9.84
C GLY A 111 12.05 -9.33 -8.97
N VAL A 112 11.49 -8.13 -8.91
CA VAL A 112 11.87 -7.06 -8.00
C VAL A 112 10.61 -6.48 -7.37
N SER A 113 10.66 -6.15 -6.09
CA SER A 113 9.48 -5.64 -5.40
C SER A 113 9.80 -4.69 -4.27
N LEU A 114 8.84 -3.81 -4.02
CA LEU A 114 8.68 -3.04 -2.81
C LEU A 114 7.84 -3.85 -1.81
N GLU A 115 8.40 -4.17 -0.65
CA GLU A 115 7.67 -4.72 0.48
C GLU A 115 7.35 -3.60 1.47
N VAL A 116 6.09 -3.47 1.82
CA VAL A 116 5.54 -2.43 2.70
C VAL A 116 4.95 -3.08 3.93
N PHE A 117 5.58 -2.88 5.09
CA PHE A 117 5.06 -3.33 6.38
C PHE A 117 4.06 -2.33 6.93
N GLY A 118 2.93 -2.80 7.47
CA GLY A 118 1.89 -1.92 8.00
C GLY A 118 2.32 -1.21 9.28
N GLN A 119 3.03 -1.90 10.16
CA GLN A 119 3.42 -1.41 11.49
C GLN A 119 4.92 -1.56 11.73
N PRO A 120 5.49 -0.77 12.66
CA PRO A 120 6.85 -0.99 13.15
C PRO A 120 7.00 -2.39 13.75
N GLU A 121 8.19 -2.96 13.62
CA GLU A 121 8.52 -4.21 14.30
C GLU A 121 8.48 -4.05 15.82
N LYS A 122 8.01 -5.10 16.49
CA LYS A 122 8.06 -5.20 17.94
C LYS A 122 8.97 -6.35 18.32
N ASP A 123 9.98 -6.06 19.13
CA ASP A 123 10.99 -7.05 19.58
C ASP A 123 11.65 -7.78 18.39
N GLY A 124 11.94 -7.04 17.30
CA GLY A 124 12.55 -7.56 16.08
C GLY A 124 11.64 -8.48 15.26
N LYS A 125 10.33 -8.48 15.53
CA LYS A 125 9.35 -9.30 14.80
C LYS A 125 8.31 -8.41 14.10
N PRO A 126 7.87 -8.79 12.89
CA PRO A 126 6.76 -8.12 12.22
C PRO A 126 5.49 -8.13 13.09
N VAL A 127 4.76 -7.02 13.08
CA VAL A 127 3.46 -6.91 13.74
C VAL A 127 2.37 -7.12 12.70
N ALA A 128 1.42 -8.00 13.01
CA ALA A 128 0.32 -8.31 12.11
C ALA A 128 -0.81 -7.27 12.20
N ASP A 129 -1.45 -7.05 11.07
CA ASP A 129 -2.68 -6.30 10.91
C ASP A 129 -3.84 -7.23 10.62
N ASP A 130 -4.98 -7.03 11.27
CA ASP A 130 -6.23 -7.68 10.91
C ASP A 130 -6.97 -6.84 9.87
N ILE A 131 -6.96 -7.32 8.62
CA ILE A 131 -7.68 -6.72 7.50
C ILE A 131 -8.91 -7.54 7.08
N SER A 132 -9.33 -8.53 7.87
CA SER A 132 -10.43 -9.44 7.54
C SER A 132 -11.81 -8.75 7.42
N GLY A 133 -11.93 -7.53 7.94
CA GLY A 133 -13.12 -6.68 7.81
C GLY A 133 -13.21 -5.89 6.50
N TYR A 134 -12.19 -5.95 5.64
CA TYR A 134 -12.16 -5.25 4.36
C TYR A 134 -12.44 -6.20 3.19
N LYS A 135 -12.89 -5.64 2.06
CA LYS A 135 -13.22 -6.39 0.85
C LYS A 135 -12.26 -6.12 -0.30
N TYR A 136 -11.66 -4.95 -0.31
CA TYR A 136 -10.83 -4.48 -1.42
C TYR A 136 -9.47 -4.02 -0.93
N ILE A 137 -8.46 -4.21 -1.78
CA ILE A 137 -7.20 -3.49 -1.71
C ILE A 137 -7.19 -2.44 -2.82
N THR A 138 -6.69 -1.25 -2.51
CA THR A 138 -6.52 -0.14 -3.46
C THR A 138 -5.07 0.29 -3.47
N MET A 139 -4.59 0.72 -4.63
CA MET A 139 -3.26 1.31 -4.78
C MET A 139 -3.21 2.22 -6.00
N ARG A 140 -2.35 3.22 -5.97
CA ARG A 140 -2.05 4.09 -7.09
C ARG A 140 -0.68 3.74 -7.64
N LEU A 141 -0.58 3.39 -8.92
CA LEU A 141 0.67 2.95 -9.54
C LEU A 141 0.99 3.81 -10.75
N PHE A 142 2.29 4.03 -10.97
CA PHE A 142 2.80 4.65 -12.17
C PHE A 142 3.86 3.75 -12.82
N GLY A 143 3.76 3.60 -14.14
CA GLY A 143 4.77 2.98 -14.99
C GLY A 143 4.93 3.76 -16.31
N LYS A 144 6.11 3.70 -16.91
CA LYS A 144 6.38 4.36 -18.21
C LYS A 144 5.72 3.65 -19.40
N GLY A 145 5.30 2.41 -19.20
CA GLY A 145 4.69 1.57 -20.24
C GLY A 145 3.88 0.45 -19.62
N PRO A 146 3.25 -0.41 -20.41
CA PRO A 146 2.52 -1.56 -19.90
C PRO A 146 3.49 -2.51 -19.21
N GLN A 147 3.41 -2.57 -17.91
CA GLN A 147 4.19 -3.46 -17.06
C GLN A 147 3.28 -4.49 -16.41
N SER A 148 3.79 -5.72 -16.25
CA SER A 148 3.13 -6.72 -15.43
C SER A 148 3.53 -6.51 -13.98
N VAL A 149 2.56 -6.18 -13.14
CA VAL A 149 2.75 -5.95 -11.70
C VAL A 149 2.13 -7.10 -10.94
N ARG A 150 2.85 -7.62 -9.94
CA ARG A 150 2.36 -8.61 -8.98
C ARG A 150 2.18 -7.93 -7.62
N VAL A 151 1.08 -8.23 -6.98
CA VAL A 151 0.80 -7.85 -5.60
C VAL A 151 0.64 -9.12 -4.77
N GLU A 152 1.28 -9.19 -3.60
CA GLU A 152 1.19 -10.32 -2.68
C GLU A 152 0.77 -9.83 -1.30
N LEU A 153 -0.08 -10.62 -0.62
CA LEU A 153 -0.49 -10.40 0.76
C LEU A 153 0.33 -11.32 1.67
N VAL A 154 1.23 -10.75 2.46
CA VAL A 154 2.26 -11.50 3.18
C VAL A 154 1.98 -11.54 4.67
N SER A 155 2.14 -12.72 5.29
CA SER A 155 1.97 -12.97 6.73
C SER A 155 3.23 -13.59 7.34
N ARG A 156 4.38 -12.99 7.08
CA ARG A 156 5.68 -13.52 7.51
C ARG A 156 5.92 -13.29 9.00
N GLY A 157 6.50 -14.29 9.67
CA GLY A 157 6.96 -14.15 11.06
C GLY A 157 5.86 -14.17 12.13
N VAL A 158 4.61 -14.47 11.75
CA VAL A 158 3.44 -14.53 12.66
C VAL A 158 2.83 -15.93 12.75
N GLY A 159 3.67 -16.95 12.67
CA GLY A 159 3.25 -18.36 12.76
C GLY A 159 2.70 -18.95 11.47
N VAL A 160 2.91 -18.30 10.35
CA VAL A 160 2.59 -18.81 9.01
C VAL A 160 3.86 -19.40 8.39
N ASN A 161 3.76 -20.59 7.79
CA ASN A 161 4.91 -21.25 7.17
C ASN A 161 5.34 -20.51 5.90
N LEU A 162 6.63 -20.21 5.80
CA LEU A 162 7.24 -19.42 4.73
C LEU A 162 7.42 -20.18 3.39
N ASP A 163 7.36 -21.51 3.39
CA ASP A 163 7.49 -22.32 2.17
C ASP A 163 6.24 -22.25 1.28
N SER A 164 5.29 -21.46 1.71
CA SER A 164 3.94 -21.46 1.13
C SER A 164 3.85 -20.39 0.12
N GLY A 165 4.36 -19.93 -0.71
CA GLY A 165 3.91 -18.85 -1.62
C GLY A 165 2.64 -18.14 -1.13
N TYR A 166 2.72 -16.84 -0.98
CA TYR A 166 1.60 -16.05 -0.48
C TYR A 166 0.52 -15.83 -1.54
N PRO A 167 -0.74 -15.57 -1.15
CA PRO A 167 -1.78 -15.18 -2.08
C PRO A 167 -1.38 -13.94 -2.87
N GLN A 168 -1.50 -14.03 -4.18
CA GLN A 168 -1.00 -13.05 -5.12
C GLN A 168 -2.01 -12.75 -6.24
N MET A 169 -1.83 -11.60 -6.87
CA MET A 169 -2.53 -11.21 -8.08
C MET A 169 -1.52 -10.56 -9.04
N THR A 170 -1.59 -10.93 -10.32
CA THR A 170 -0.78 -10.33 -11.38
C THR A 170 -1.70 -9.64 -12.38
N PHE A 171 -1.37 -8.41 -12.75
CA PHE A 171 -2.13 -7.61 -13.71
C PHE A 171 -1.20 -6.67 -14.48
N ARG A 172 -1.68 -6.14 -15.59
CA ARG A 172 -0.95 -5.13 -16.36
C ARG A 172 -1.38 -3.73 -15.96
N ILE A 173 -0.41 -2.84 -15.75
CA ILE A 173 -0.69 -1.42 -15.52
C ILE A 173 -0.65 -0.65 -16.82
N SER A 174 -1.49 0.38 -16.91
CA SER A 174 -1.48 1.36 -18.00
C SER A 174 -0.41 2.42 -17.78
N PRO A 175 0.11 3.06 -18.85
CA PRO A 175 1.02 4.19 -18.70
C PRO A 175 0.43 5.32 -17.86
N GLY A 176 1.27 6.01 -17.09
CA GLY A 176 0.87 7.09 -16.20
C GLY A 176 0.39 6.62 -14.82
N PHE A 177 -0.08 7.57 -14.00
CA PHE A 177 -0.66 7.27 -12.70
C PHE A 177 -2.10 6.80 -12.84
N ASN A 178 -2.36 5.57 -12.36
CA ASN A 178 -3.68 4.98 -12.35
C ASN A 178 -3.98 4.37 -10.98
N THR A 179 -5.23 4.48 -10.54
CA THR A 179 -5.71 3.83 -9.33
C THR A 179 -6.28 2.46 -9.68
N TYR A 180 -5.82 1.44 -8.96
CA TYR A 180 -6.26 0.06 -9.09
C TYR A 180 -7.01 -0.37 -7.82
N LYS A 181 -8.10 -1.10 -8.00
CA LYS A 181 -8.92 -1.64 -6.92
C LYS A 181 -9.26 -3.09 -7.21
N PHE A 182 -8.89 -3.98 -6.30
CA PHE A 182 -9.12 -5.42 -6.44
C PHE A 182 -9.84 -5.98 -5.22
N LYS A 183 -10.71 -6.96 -5.47
CA LYS A 183 -11.30 -7.73 -4.38
C LYS A 183 -10.24 -8.60 -3.71
N LEU A 184 -10.21 -8.63 -2.39
CA LEU A 184 -9.28 -9.48 -1.64
C LEU A 184 -9.50 -10.97 -1.94
N ASP A 185 -10.74 -11.39 -2.16
CA ASP A 185 -11.09 -12.76 -2.53
C ASP A 185 -10.63 -13.18 -3.95
N SER A 186 -10.08 -12.25 -4.74
CA SER A 186 -9.49 -12.56 -6.05
C SER A 186 -8.03 -12.98 -5.97
N PHE A 187 -7.37 -12.80 -4.83
CA PHE A 187 -6.00 -13.25 -4.63
C PHE A 187 -5.95 -14.77 -4.53
N ARG A 188 -4.97 -15.36 -5.19
CA ARG A 188 -4.78 -16.81 -5.22
C ARG A 188 -3.38 -17.18 -4.79
N GLN A 189 -3.27 -18.25 -4.02
CA GLN A 189 -2.00 -18.90 -3.75
C GLN A 189 -1.47 -19.60 -5.02
N PRO A 190 -0.15 -19.62 -5.26
CA PRO A 190 0.42 -20.46 -6.31
C PRO A 190 0.08 -21.94 -6.08
N GLU A 191 -0.15 -22.69 -7.15
CA GLU A 191 -0.55 -24.11 -7.07
C GLU A 191 0.50 -25.01 -6.40
N TRP A 192 1.77 -24.63 -6.48
CA TRP A 192 2.88 -25.33 -5.85
C TRP A 192 3.00 -25.08 -4.34
N ALA A 193 2.29 -24.09 -3.81
CA ALA A 193 2.44 -23.67 -2.43
C ALA A 193 1.66 -24.55 -1.45
N THR A 194 2.15 -24.69 -0.22
CA THR A 194 1.39 -25.33 0.86
C THR A 194 0.11 -24.53 1.13
N PRO A 195 -1.08 -25.15 1.10
CA PRO A 195 -2.34 -24.44 1.29
C PRO A 195 -2.40 -23.69 2.63
N LEU A 196 -2.87 -22.46 2.58
CA LEU A 196 -3.14 -21.58 3.73
C LEU A 196 -4.64 -21.29 3.82
N ASP A 197 -5.14 -21.10 5.03
CA ASP A 197 -6.46 -20.53 5.24
C ASP A 197 -6.39 -19.02 4.97
N PHE A 198 -6.98 -18.57 3.88
CA PHE A 198 -6.86 -17.19 3.42
C PHE A 198 -7.32 -16.17 4.46
N LYS A 199 -8.42 -16.45 5.17
CA LYS A 199 -8.92 -15.54 6.21
C LYS A 199 -8.05 -15.58 7.46
N ARG A 200 -7.82 -16.76 8.02
CA ARG A 200 -7.13 -16.95 9.30
C ARG A 200 -5.64 -16.65 9.21
N ASP A 201 -4.99 -17.13 8.13
CA ASP A 201 -3.53 -17.11 8.02
C ASP A 201 -3.02 -15.88 7.25
N ILE A 202 -3.88 -15.22 6.44
CA ILE A 202 -3.50 -14.05 5.66
C ILE A 202 -4.24 -12.79 6.13
N LEU A 203 -5.58 -12.74 6.02
CA LEU A 203 -6.30 -11.49 6.28
C LEU A 203 -6.26 -11.06 7.74
N MET A 204 -6.26 -12.01 8.68
CA MET A 204 -6.14 -11.71 10.13
C MET A 204 -4.69 -11.52 10.60
N LYS A 205 -3.70 -11.78 9.74
CA LYS A 205 -2.28 -11.78 10.10
C LYS A 205 -1.39 -11.10 9.06
N LEU A 206 -1.93 -10.15 8.32
CA LEU A 206 -1.15 -9.44 7.31
C LEU A 206 0.02 -8.70 7.95
N THR A 207 1.25 -8.99 7.54
CA THR A 207 2.44 -8.26 8.01
C THR A 207 2.93 -7.25 6.99
N SER A 208 2.81 -7.57 5.70
CA SER A 208 3.22 -6.67 4.63
C SER A 208 2.43 -6.89 3.34
N VAL A 209 2.45 -5.88 2.49
CA VAL A 209 2.01 -5.95 1.09
C VAL A 209 3.24 -5.82 0.22
N THR A 210 3.43 -6.77 -0.70
CA THR A 210 4.53 -6.75 -1.67
C THR A 210 3.98 -6.34 -3.03
N ILE A 211 4.60 -5.32 -3.65
CA ILE A 211 4.19 -4.79 -4.96
C ILE A 211 5.42 -4.75 -5.85
N GLY A 212 5.41 -5.49 -6.96
CA GLY A 212 6.60 -5.63 -7.76
C GLY A 212 6.38 -6.00 -9.21
N VAL A 213 7.47 -6.06 -9.94
CA VAL A 213 7.51 -6.51 -11.33
C VAL A 213 8.11 -7.91 -11.35
N PHE A 214 7.44 -8.78 -12.09
CA PHE A 214 7.87 -10.15 -12.28
C PHE A 214 7.91 -10.47 -13.77
N CYS A 215 8.96 -11.09 -14.21
CA CYS A 215 9.06 -11.64 -15.55
C CYS A 215 9.18 -13.16 -15.52
N ASP A 216 8.41 -13.80 -16.39
CA ASP A 216 8.56 -15.20 -16.77
C ASP A 216 9.24 -15.24 -18.14
N LYS A 217 10.29 -16.04 -18.28
CA LYS A 217 11.17 -16.06 -19.45
C LYS A 217 11.79 -14.69 -19.71
N CYS A 218 12.49 -14.18 -18.71
CA CYS A 218 13.11 -12.86 -18.76
C CYS A 218 14.00 -12.70 -20.00
N ARG A 219 13.62 -11.78 -20.84
CA ARG A 219 14.56 -11.11 -21.75
C ARG A 219 15.17 -9.94 -20.99
N MET A 220 15.71 -8.96 -21.64
CA MET A 220 16.11 -7.74 -20.95
C MET A 220 14.87 -6.90 -20.68
N GLU A 221 14.57 -6.64 -19.41
CA GLU A 221 13.44 -5.82 -18.97
C GLU A 221 13.93 -4.81 -17.93
N SER A 222 13.63 -3.55 -18.14
CA SER A 222 14.00 -2.48 -17.22
C SER A 222 12.91 -1.42 -17.16
N GLY A 223 12.80 -0.75 -16.04
CA GLY A 223 11.79 0.29 -15.87
C GLY A 223 11.84 0.96 -14.52
N THR A 224 10.83 1.78 -14.29
CA THR A 224 10.55 2.44 -13.01
C THR A 224 9.14 2.07 -12.59
N LEU A 225 8.98 1.64 -11.35
CA LEU A 225 7.69 1.50 -10.71
C LEU A 225 7.56 2.54 -9.59
N VAL A 226 6.46 3.27 -9.60
CA VAL A 226 6.09 4.18 -8.51
C VAL A 226 4.82 3.65 -7.87
N VAL A 227 4.83 3.57 -6.55
CA VAL A 227 3.72 3.05 -5.74
C VAL A 227 3.27 4.13 -4.78
N ASP A 228 1.97 4.33 -4.69
CA ASP A 228 1.36 5.32 -3.83
C ASP A 228 -0.01 4.85 -3.33
N ASN A 229 -0.47 5.42 -2.21
CA ASN A 229 -1.82 5.27 -1.68
C ASN A 229 -2.31 3.81 -1.57
N VAL A 230 -1.47 2.93 -1.00
CA VAL A 230 -1.88 1.56 -0.69
C VAL A 230 -2.85 1.57 0.48
N GLY A 231 -4.01 0.93 0.31
CA GLY A 231 -5.05 0.91 1.34
C GLY A 231 -6.03 -0.24 1.18
N PHE A 232 -6.91 -0.36 2.18
CA PHE A 232 -7.98 -1.37 2.20
C PHE A 232 -9.34 -0.68 2.39
N GLU A 233 -10.38 -1.18 1.72
CA GLU A 233 -11.75 -0.64 1.75
C GLU A 233 -12.77 -1.76 2.01
N LYS A 234 -13.85 -1.42 2.72
CA LYS A 234 -14.97 -2.33 3.00
C LYS A 234 -15.87 -2.60 1.79
#